data_0a5157c894b8068d39a0713ef7bd076d
#
_entry.id   0a5157c894b8068d39a0713ef7bd076d
#
_cell.length_a   1.000
_cell.length_b   1.000
_cell.length_c   1.000
_cell.angle_alpha   90.00
_cell.angle_beta   90.00
_cell.angle_gamma   90.00
#
_symmetry.space_group_name_H-M   'P 1'
#
loop_
_entity.id
_entity.type
_entity.pdbx_description
1 polymer ?
#
loop_
_entity_poly.entity_id
_entity_poly.type
_entity_poly.pdbx_seq_one_letter_code
_entity_poly.pdbx_strand_id
1 'polypeptide(L)'
;MTVLNHLGRQLYRNFITILGEAISNAWDADAEHVEITYDRKSQSMLIVDDGEGMDATDLQHHFLRIGYSKRKDRKTTRSARLKRAFIGAKGIGKLALLSCADMVSVASLKNGSSVVGCLIDNSVLDVQITNDGNPHDVQLGAPAQQALDALSTKQHGTALYLENVRVQNNTCDTLRRLIALFFTHTIRDESFEIRFNDDPITVEDLTDLAEHTQFIWVQDTPDDPYLALCPSATRMSKIEFAPGVHGFIASVHKPSHRQIRGTGEHLTVDLYV
;
A
#
# COMPACT_ATOMS: atom_id res chain seq x y z
N MET A 1 -4.11 14.23 22.98
CA MET A 1 -5.06 13.26 22.45
C MET A 1 -5.87 13.80 21.26
N THR A 2 -6.34 15.04 21.29
CA THR A 2 -7.07 15.71 20.18
C THR A 2 -6.33 15.69 18.83
N VAL A 3 -5.00 15.67 18.84
CA VAL A 3 -4.15 15.62 17.63
C VAL A 3 -4.25 14.28 16.91
N LEU A 4 -4.38 13.16 17.64
CA LEU A 4 -4.57 11.82 17.06
C LEU A 4 -5.92 11.70 16.35
N ASN A 5 -6.99 12.29 16.92
CA ASN A 5 -8.32 12.30 16.31
C ASN A 5 -8.38 13.15 15.03
N HIS A 6 -7.77 14.34 15.03
CA HIS A 6 -7.79 15.22 13.88
C HIS A 6 -6.80 14.80 12.79
N LEU A 7 -5.61 14.33 13.15
CA LEU A 7 -4.62 13.87 12.17
C LEU A 7 -4.94 12.47 11.62
N GLY A 8 -5.41 11.53 12.44
CA GLY A 8 -5.69 10.16 11.99
C GLY A 8 -6.88 10.07 11.03
N ARG A 9 -7.99 10.77 11.31
CA ARG A 9 -9.22 10.66 10.53
C ARG A 9 -9.30 11.58 9.31
N GLN A 10 -8.67 12.74 9.34
CA GLN A 10 -8.74 13.70 8.23
C GLN A 10 -7.62 13.51 7.21
N LEU A 11 -6.44 13.04 7.64
CA LEU A 11 -5.30 12.80 6.75
C LEU A 11 -5.42 11.52 5.90
N TYR A 12 -6.21 10.52 6.34
CA TYR A 12 -6.24 9.20 5.72
C TYR A 12 -7.64 8.76 5.28
N ARG A 13 -8.44 9.69 4.77
CA ARG A 13 -9.77 9.35 4.20
C ARG A 13 -9.68 8.59 2.89
N ASN A 14 -8.50 8.43 2.33
CA ASN A 14 -8.33 7.79 1.05
C ASN A 14 -7.94 6.31 1.25
N PHE A 15 -8.82 5.42 0.80
CA PHE A 15 -8.63 3.97 0.83
C PHE A 15 -7.31 3.51 0.17
N ILE A 16 -6.84 4.23 -0.87
CA ILE A 16 -5.57 3.92 -1.52
C ILE A 16 -4.37 4.06 -0.57
N THR A 17 -4.45 4.95 0.43
CA THR A 17 -3.39 5.11 1.43
C THR A 17 -3.21 3.84 2.26
N ILE A 18 -4.31 3.11 2.51
CA ILE A 18 -4.28 1.86 3.27
C ILE A 18 -3.64 0.75 2.48
N LEU A 19 -4.08 0.59 1.23
CA LEU A 19 -3.44 -0.33 0.31
C LEU A 19 -1.96 0.02 0.18
N GLY A 20 -1.65 1.31 0.08
CA GLY A 20 -0.30 1.83 0.03
C GLY A 20 0.57 1.40 1.21
N GLU A 21 0.05 1.53 2.41
CA GLU A 21 0.78 1.12 3.62
C GLU A 21 0.91 -0.41 3.73
N ALA A 22 -0.14 -1.18 3.37
CA ALA A 22 -0.05 -2.64 3.38
C ALA A 22 0.99 -3.14 2.37
N ILE A 23 0.94 -2.66 1.13
CA ILE A 23 1.90 -3.02 0.07
C ILE A 23 3.32 -2.57 0.45
N SER A 24 3.49 -1.36 0.99
CA SER A 24 4.80 -0.88 1.45
C SER A 24 5.35 -1.71 2.59
N ASN A 25 4.51 -2.16 3.51
CA ASN A 25 4.95 -3.04 4.59
C ASN A 25 5.36 -4.42 4.09
N ALA A 26 4.64 -4.98 3.12
CA ALA A 26 4.98 -6.23 2.46
C ALA A 26 6.33 -6.12 1.72
N TRP A 27 6.53 -5.07 0.92
CA TRP A 27 7.82 -4.77 0.28
C TRP A 27 8.97 -4.70 1.28
N ASP A 28 8.79 -3.93 2.36
CA ASP A 28 9.78 -3.75 3.42
C ASP A 28 10.06 -5.03 4.23
N ALA A 29 9.12 -5.99 4.19
CA ALA A 29 9.23 -7.31 4.81
C ALA A 29 9.77 -8.39 3.86
N ASP A 30 10.36 -8.00 2.72
CA ASP A 30 10.89 -8.91 1.70
C ASP A 30 9.83 -9.88 1.12
N ALA A 31 8.55 -9.49 1.07
CA ALA A 31 7.53 -10.26 0.37
C ALA A 31 7.86 -10.34 -1.13
N GLU A 32 7.53 -11.45 -1.75
CA GLU A 32 7.57 -11.62 -3.21
C GLU A 32 6.17 -11.45 -3.81
N HIS A 33 5.13 -11.76 -3.02
CA HIS A 33 3.75 -11.68 -3.47
C HIS A 33 2.87 -10.93 -2.45
N VAL A 34 1.98 -10.10 -2.98
CA VAL A 34 0.88 -9.48 -2.23
C VAL A 34 -0.43 -9.78 -2.93
N GLU A 35 -1.32 -10.48 -2.25
CA GLU A 35 -2.65 -10.82 -2.76
C GLU A 35 -3.70 -9.94 -2.08
N ILE A 36 -4.51 -9.22 -2.86
CA ILE A 36 -5.56 -8.33 -2.39
C ILE A 36 -6.89 -8.84 -2.93
N THR A 37 -7.76 -9.31 -2.06
CA THR A 37 -9.12 -9.73 -2.41
C THR A 37 -10.11 -8.72 -1.83
N TYR A 38 -10.88 -8.08 -2.70
CA TYR A 38 -11.93 -7.13 -2.31
C TYR A 38 -13.30 -7.65 -2.71
N ASP A 39 -14.14 -7.94 -1.72
CA ASP A 39 -15.55 -8.24 -1.93
C ASP A 39 -16.40 -6.99 -1.70
N ARG A 40 -16.91 -6.46 -2.80
CA ARG A 40 -17.75 -5.25 -2.77
C ARG A 40 -19.12 -5.49 -2.11
N LYS A 41 -19.64 -6.72 -2.11
CA LYS A 41 -20.95 -7.03 -1.57
C LYS A 41 -20.92 -7.05 -0.04
N SER A 42 -19.92 -7.72 0.52
CA SER A 42 -19.69 -7.77 1.97
C SER A 42 -18.93 -6.56 2.48
N GLN A 43 -18.43 -5.71 1.60
CA GLN A 43 -17.54 -4.60 1.94
C GLN A 43 -16.33 -5.08 2.76
N SER A 44 -15.80 -6.25 2.45
CA SER A 44 -14.64 -6.81 3.13
C SER A 44 -13.43 -6.83 2.21
N MET A 45 -12.25 -6.77 2.81
CA MET A 45 -10.99 -6.87 2.10
C MET A 45 -10.01 -7.76 2.86
N LEU A 46 -9.38 -8.66 2.14
CA LEU A 46 -8.28 -9.48 2.62
C LEU A 46 -7.02 -9.11 1.85
N ILE A 47 -5.96 -8.77 2.59
CA ILE A 47 -4.64 -8.49 2.04
C ILE A 47 -3.67 -9.48 2.66
N VAL A 48 -2.98 -10.25 1.84
CA VAL A 48 -2.06 -11.31 2.29
C VAL A 48 -0.71 -11.11 1.63
N ASP A 49 0.35 -11.09 2.41
CA ASP A 49 1.72 -11.10 1.91
C ASP A 49 2.45 -12.38 2.35
N ASP A 50 3.53 -12.70 1.66
CA ASP A 50 4.46 -13.78 1.97
C ASP A 50 5.81 -13.25 2.52
N GLY A 51 5.80 -12.08 3.16
CA GLY A 51 6.98 -11.49 3.78
C GLY A 51 7.46 -12.24 5.02
N GLU A 52 8.49 -11.71 5.69
CA GLU A 52 9.10 -12.34 6.88
C GLU A 52 8.11 -12.67 8.00
N GLY A 53 6.96 -12.02 8.05
CA GLY A 53 5.98 -12.14 9.12
C GLY A 53 6.46 -11.53 10.44
N MET A 54 5.64 -11.73 11.48
CA MET A 54 5.88 -11.21 12.83
C MET A 54 5.68 -12.29 13.87
N ASP A 55 6.50 -12.27 14.91
CA ASP A 55 6.24 -12.97 16.17
C ASP A 55 5.46 -12.08 17.16
N ALA A 56 5.15 -12.58 18.36
CA ALA A 56 4.39 -11.81 19.36
C ALA A 56 5.09 -10.53 19.78
N THR A 57 6.42 -10.54 19.85
CA THR A 57 7.24 -9.37 20.19
C THR A 57 7.18 -8.32 19.07
N ASP A 58 7.31 -8.78 17.83
CA ASP A 58 7.22 -7.90 16.65
C ASP A 58 5.83 -7.27 16.53
N LEU A 59 4.78 -8.06 16.72
CA LEU A 59 3.40 -7.58 16.69
C LEU A 59 3.18 -6.48 17.74
N GLN A 60 3.60 -6.71 18.99
CA GLN A 60 3.39 -5.78 20.10
C GLN A 60 4.25 -4.52 19.98
N HIS A 61 5.56 -4.68 19.70
CA HIS A 61 6.50 -3.57 19.77
C HIS A 61 6.70 -2.84 18.43
N HIS A 62 6.42 -3.50 17.31
CA HIS A 62 6.61 -2.92 15.98
C HIS A 62 5.29 -2.61 15.29
N PHE A 63 4.33 -3.52 15.25
CA PHE A 63 3.07 -3.30 14.54
C PHE A 63 2.09 -2.45 15.35
N LEU A 64 1.82 -2.77 16.60
CA LEU A 64 0.83 -2.04 17.42
C LEU A 64 1.35 -0.71 17.96
N ARG A 65 2.66 -0.46 17.95
CA ARG A 65 3.25 0.79 18.43
C ARG A 65 3.11 1.89 17.37
N ILE A 66 2.29 2.91 17.66
CA ILE A 66 2.11 4.08 16.80
C ILE A 66 3.39 4.92 16.76
N GLY A 67 3.79 5.37 15.55
CA GLY A 67 4.99 6.19 15.37
C GLY A 67 6.31 5.42 15.38
N TYR A 68 6.27 4.08 15.40
CA TYR A 68 7.47 3.28 15.21
C TYR A 68 7.97 3.42 13.76
N SER A 69 9.22 3.80 13.60
CA SER A 69 9.87 3.93 12.29
C SER A 69 11.04 2.97 12.18
N LYS A 70 10.96 2.00 11.26
CA LYS A 70 12.04 1.05 10.95
C LYS A 70 13.36 1.75 10.63
N ARG A 71 13.30 2.91 9.97
CA ARG A 71 14.50 3.69 9.59
C ARG A 71 15.24 4.30 10.78
N LYS A 72 14.53 4.63 11.88
CA LYS A 72 15.16 5.22 13.06
C LYS A 72 15.79 4.17 13.97
N ASP A 73 15.17 3.01 14.11
CA ASP A 73 15.62 1.95 15.02
C ASP A 73 16.59 0.96 14.36
N ARG A 74 16.43 0.70 13.05
CA ARG A 74 17.39 -0.11 12.31
C ARG A 74 18.39 0.82 11.63
N LYS A 75 19.66 0.64 11.90
CA LYS A 75 20.77 1.35 11.24
C LYS A 75 20.88 1.02 9.72
N THR A 76 19.92 0.29 9.17
CA THR A 76 19.89 -0.15 7.78
C THR A 76 18.73 0.53 7.05
N THR A 77 18.98 0.93 5.81
CA THR A 77 17.99 1.53 4.90
C THR A 77 17.40 0.51 3.92
N ARG A 78 17.76 -0.77 4.07
CA ARG A 78 17.39 -1.84 3.16
C ARG A 78 16.87 -3.05 3.91
N SER A 79 15.99 -3.82 3.24
CA SER A 79 15.46 -5.09 3.72
C SER A 79 16.56 -6.14 3.91
N ALA A 80 16.26 -7.19 4.70
CA ALA A 80 17.28 -8.14 5.14
C ALA A 80 17.72 -9.10 4.02
N ARG A 81 16.77 -9.67 3.28
CA ARG A 81 17.00 -10.71 2.27
C ARG A 81 17.24 -10.12 0.88
N LEU A 82 16.28 -9.40 0.35
CA LEU A 82 16.30 -8.89 -1.03
C LEU A 82 17.03 -7.55 -1.19
N LYS A 83 17.48 -6.95 -0.08
CA LYS A 83 18.21 -5.68 -0.08
C LYS A 83 17.45 -4.52 -0.72
N ARG A 84 16.13 -4.60 -0.74
CA ARG A 84 15.23 -3.56 -1.24
C ARG A 84 15.34 -2.30 -0.39
N ALA A 85 15.34 -1.14 -1.02
CA ALA A 85 15.24 0.12 -0.29
C ALA A 85 13.87 0.20 0.41
N PHE A 86 13.84 0.60 1.68
CA PHE A 86 12.57 0.77 2.40
C PHE A 86 11.74 1.92 1.81
N ILE A 87 10.48 1.64 1.48
CA ILE A 87 9.50 2.63 1.00
C ILE A 87 8.55 3.08 2.11
N GLY A 88 8.30 2.25 3.13
CA GLY A 88 7.52 2.60 4.32
C GLY A 88 8.25 3.62 5.21
N ALA A 89 8.00 4.93 4.98
CA ALA A 89 8.83 5.99 5.55
C ALA A 89 8.43 6.47 6.95
N LYS A 90 7.15 6.45 7.32
CA LYS A 90 6.66 7.32 8.42
C LYS A 90 6.17 6.60 9.68
N GLY A 91 5.91 5.28 9.64
CA GLY A 91 5.38 4.51 10.78
C GLY A 91 4.00 4.99 11.30
N ILE A 92 3.31 5.83 10.53
CA ILE A 92 1.99 6.37 10.85
C ILE A 92 0.86 5.72 10.02
N GLY A 93 1.21 4.93 9.02
CA GLY A 93 0.25 4.32 8.13
C GLY A 93 -0.67 3.28 8.78
N LYS A 94 -0.25 2.75 9.92
CA LYS A 94 -1.10 1.93 10.78
C LYS A 94 -2.37 2.66 11.21
N LEU A 95 -2.29 3.98 11.41
CA LEU A 95 -3.48 4.81 11.67
C LEU A 95 -4.42 4.87 10.47
N ALA A 96 -3.88 4.75 9.26
CA ALA A 96 -4.70 4.67 8.06
C ALA A 96 -5.53 3.39 8.04
N LEU A 97 -4.94 2.23 8.34
CA LEU A 97 -5.65 0.96 8.49
C LEU A 97 -6.83 1.09 9.46
N LEU A 98 -6.66 1.83 10.55
CA LEU A 98 -7.68 2.04 11.58
C LEU A 98 -8.78 3.04 11.14
N SER A 99 -8.62 3.77 10.06
CA SER A 99 -9.58 4.83 9.68
C SER A 99 -10.61 4.42 8.63
N CYS A 100 -10.41 3.31 7.93
CA CYS A 100 -11.19 2.95 6.75
C CYS A 100 -12.09 1.73 6.86
N ALA A 101 -11.99 0.99 7.93
CA ALA A 101 -12.83 -0.17 8.21
C ALA A 101 -13.35 -0.09 9.64
N ASP A 102 -14.48 -0.74 9.92
CA ASP A 102 -14.98 -0.80 11.28
C ASP A 102 -14.17 -1.79 12.12
N MET A 103 -13.76 -2.89 11.51
CA MET A 103 -12.93 -3.92 12.15
C MET A 103 -11.69 -4.22 11.32
N VAL A 104 -10.55 -4.33 11.98
CA VAL A 104 -9.26 -4.68 11.36
C VAL A 104 -8.66 -5.87 12.09
N SER A 105 -8.61 -6.99 11.43
CA SER A 105 -7.98 -8.21 11.93
C SER A 105 -6.60 -8.37 11.33
N VAL A 106 -5.62 -8.62 12.16
CA VAL A 106 -4.23 -8.90 11.76
C VAL A 106 -3.88 -10.29 12.22
N ALA A 107 -3.39 -11.12 11.32
CA ALA A 107 -2.71 -12.37 11.65
C ALA A 107 -1.33 -12.38 10.99
N SER A 108 -0.32 -12.90 11.67
CA SER A 108 1.03 -12.98 11.13
C SER A 108 1.71 -14.27 11.57
N LEU A 109 2.51 -14.82 10.67
CA LEU A 109 3.29 -16.03 10.87
C LEU A 109 4.74 -15.74 10.52
N LYS A 110 5.63 -15.87 11.48
CA LYS A 110 7.07 -15.82 11.29
C LYS A 110 7.63 -17.23 11.22
N ASN A 111 8.56 -17.48 10.32
CA ASN A 111 9.13 -18.81 10.15
C ASN A 111 9.62 -19.39 11.48
N GLY A 112 9.18 -20.61 11.81
CA GLY A 112 9.51 -21.29 13.05
C GLY A 112 8.72 -20.85 14.29
N SER A 113 7.73 -19.96 14.14
CA SER A 113 6.86 -19.49 15.22
C SER A 113 5.42 -19.99 15.06
N SER A 114 4.60 -19.78 16.07
CA SER A 114 3.13 -19.92 15.94
C SER A 114 2.51 -18.67 15.34
N VAL A 115 1.34 -18.80 14.73
CA VAL A 115 0.55 -17.66 14.26
C VAL A 115 0.21 -16.77 15.45
N VAL A 116 0.44 -15.47 15.28
CA VAL A 116 0.07 -14.41 16.22
C VAL A 116 -0.89 -13.44 15.54
N GLY A 117 -1.71 -12.75 16.33
CA GLY A 117 -2.60 -11.76 15.72
C GLY A 117 -3.51 -11.09 16.73
N CYS A 118 -4.30 -10.14 16.24
CA CYS A 118 -5.28 -9.42 17.02
C CYS A 118 -6.42 -8.89 16.14
N LEU A 119 -7.55 -8.62 16.76
CA LEU A 119 -8.66 -7.87 16.20
C LEU A 119 -8.72 -6.49 16.85
N ILE A 120 -8.80 -5.45 16.03
CA ILE A 120 -8.95 -4.07 16.43
C ILE A 120 -10.35 -3.62 16.02
N ASP A 121 -11.19 -3.30 17.00
CA ASP A 121 -12.53 -2.74 16.79
C ASP A 121 -12.46 -1.21 16.86
N ASN A 122 -12.65 -0.56 15.73
CA ASN A 122 -12.55 0.89 15.64
C ASN A 122 -13.72 1.62 16.30
N SER A 123 -14.88 0.97 16.46
CA SER A 123 -16.01 1.55 17.16
C SER A 123 -15.73 1.72 18.66
N VAL A 124 -15.03 0.74 19.26
CA VAL A 124 -14.60 0.79 20.66
C VAL A 124 -13.50 1.83 20.86
N LEU A 125 -12.54 1.91 19.95
CA LEU A 125 -11.50 2.94 19.98
C LEU A 125 -12.10 4.36 19.94
N ASP A 126 -13.12 4.58 19.12
CA ASP A 126 -13.80 5.87 19.01
C ASP A 126 -14.43 6.31 20.32
N VAL A 127 -15.10 5.40 21.00
CA VAL A 127 -15.74 5.67 22.30
C VAL A 127 -14.71 5.94 23.39
N GLN A 128 -13.63 5.16 23.42
CA GLN A 128 -12.58 5.34 24.43
C GLN A 128 -11.81 6.65 24.25
N ILE A 129 -11.51 7.03 23.00
CA ILE A 129 -10.86 8.31 22.69
C ILE A 129 -11.76 9.49 23.06
N THR A 130 -13.08 9.38 22.87
CA THR A 130 -14.06 10.43 23.18
C THR A 130 -14.20 10.63 24.70
N ASN A 131 -14.03 9.57 25.47
CA ASN A 131 -14.21 9.57 26.94
C ASN A 131 -12.90 9.78 27.73
N ASP A 132 -11.84 10.28 27.11
CA ASP A 132 -10.49 10.44 27.72
C ASP A 132 -9.93 9.15 28.34
N GLY A 133 -10.35 7.98 27.83
CA GLY A 133 -9.84 6.67 28.24
C GLY A 133 -8.36 6.51 27.94
N ASN A 134 -7.67 5.71 28.75
CA ASN A 134 -6.26 5.43 28.55
C ASN A 134 -6.08 4.48 27.34
N PRO A 135 -5.29 4.84 26.30
CA PRO A 135 -5.07 3.98 25.13
C PRO A 135 -4.47 2.60 25.47
N HIS A 136 -3.91 2.43 26.65
CA HIS A 136 -3.37 1.14 27.11
C HIS A 136 -4.45 0.13 27.54
N ASP A 137 -5.71 0.55 27.68
CA ASP A 137 -6.80 -0.29 28.13
C ASP A 137 -7.63 -0.90 26.98
N VAL A 138 -7.19 -0.74 25.72
CA VAL A 138 -7.82 -1.35 24.54
C VAL A 138 -7.60 -2.86 24.58
N GLN A 139 -8.64 -3.62 24.89
CA GLN A 139 -8.59 -5.08 24.77
C GLN A 139 -8.62 -5.46 23.29
N LEU A 140 -7.56 -6.10 22.83
CA LEU A 140 -7.49 -6.65 21.48
C LEU A 140 -8.20 -7.99 21.46
N GLY A 141 -9.12 -8.18 20.52
CA GLY A 141 -9.80 -9.46 20.28
C GLY A 141 -8.88 -10.49 19.59
N ALA A 142 -9.36 -11.72 19.49
CA ALA A 142 -8.71 -12.72 18.66
C ALA A 142 -8.85 -12.37 17.17
N PRO A 143 -7.85 -12.69 16.34
CA PRO A 143 -7.93 -12.42 14.90
C PRO A 143 -9.09 -13.20 14.25
N ALA A 144 -9.67 -12.60 13.20
CA ALA A 144 -10.75 -13.23 12.43
C ALA A 144 -10.27 -14.50 11.74
N GLN A 145 -11.19 -15.48 11.58
CA GLN A 145 -10.87 -16.76 10.97
C GLN A 145 -10.34 -16.62 9.53
N GLN A 146 -10.87 -15.66 8.77
CA GLN A 146 -10.42 -15.37 7.41
C GLN A 146 -8.92 -15.03 7.34
N ALA A 147 -8.42 -14.25 8.30
CA ALA A 147 -7.00 -13.92 8.36
C ALA A 147 -6.14 -15.13 8.77
N LEU A 148 -6.66 -15.99 9.66
CA LEU A 148 -5.97 -17.22 10.07
C LEU A 148 -5.93 -18.24 8.92
N ASP A 149 -7.05 -18.43 8.22
CA ASP A 149 -7.16 -19.36 7.10
C ASP A 149 -6.22 -18.98 5.95
N ALA A 150 -6.07 -17.69 5.69
CA ALA A 150 -5.16 -17.19 4.67
C ALA A 150 -3.68 -17.54 4.91
N LEU A 151 -3.30 -17.77 6.17
CA LEU A 151 -1.94 -18.18 6.56
C LEU A 151 -1.79 -19.69 6.76
N SER A 152 -2.88 -20.48 6.72
CA SER A 152 -2.88 -21.89 7.07
C SER A 152 -1.93 -22.76 6.23
N THR A 153 -1.67 -22.37 4.99
CA THR A 153 -0.80 -23.08 4.04
C THR A 153 0.56 -22.40 3.85
N LYS A 154 0.78 -21.23 4.47
CA LYS A 154 2.01 -20.45 4.33
C LYS A 154 3.02 -20.80 5.43
N GLN A 155 4.30 -20.60 5.16
CA GLN A 155 5.38 -20.78 6.13
C GLN A 155 5.69 -19.48 6.90
N HIS A 156 5.42 -18.36 6.29
CA HIS A 156 5.56 -17.01 6.84
C HIS A 156 4.68 -16.03 6.06
N GLY A 157 4.43 -14.88 6.62
CA GLY A 157 3.65 -13.82 5.98
C GLY A 157 2.73 -13.09 6.96
N THR A 158 1.97 -12.16 6.41
CA THR A 158 0.97 -11.40 7.18
C THR A 158 -0.34 -11.35 6.41
N ALA A 159 -1.45 -11.50 7.13
CA ALA A 159 -2.81 -11.35 6.60
C ALA A 159 -3.53 -10.23 7.36
N LEU A 160 -4.11 -9.30 6.60
CA LEU A 160 -4.96 -8.22 7.09
C LEU A 160 -6.36 -8.47 6.56
N TYR A 161 -7.34 -8.66 7.44
CA TYR A 161 -8.74 -8.77 7.08
C TYR A 161 -9.51 -7.56 7.62
N LEU A 162 -10.16 -6.82 6.73
CA LEU A 162 -10.88 -5.60 7.02
C LEU A 162 -12.36 -5.81 6.75
N GLU A 163 -13.21 -5.41 7.70
CA GLU A 163 -14.66 -5.50 7.59
C GLU A 163 -15.32 -4.11 7.57
N ASN A 164 -16.39 -4.00 6.81
CA ASN A 164 -17.09 -2.74 6.55
C ASN A 164 -16.15 -1.65 6.04
N VAL A 165 -15.41 -2.02 4.99
CA VAL A 165 -14.43 -1.12 4.36
C VAL A 165 -15.15 0.04 3.68
N ARG A 166 -14.79 1.25 4.05
CA ARG A 166 -15.39 2.48 3.53
C ARG A 166 -14.69 2.91 2.23
N VAL A 167 -14.95 2.18 1.15
CA VAL A 167 -14.46 2.55 -0.19
C VAL A 167 -15.45 3.52 -0.82
N GLN A 168 -15.06 4.77 -0.97
CA GLN A 168 -15.89 5.77 -1.64
C GLN A 168 -15.89 5.52 -3.15
N ASN A 169 -17.01 5.05 -3.71
CA ASN A 169 -17.34 5.01 -5.15
C ASN A 169 -16.30 4.42 -6.11
N ASN A 170 -15.28 3.69 -5.62
CA ASN A 170 -14.24 3.13 -6.46
C ASN A 170 -14.68 1.76 -7.02
N THR A 171 -14.56 1.57 -8.32
CA THR A 171 -14.67 0.25 -8.96
C THR A 171 -13.37 -0.53 -8.78
N CYS A 172 -13.42 -1.85 -8.97
CA CYS A 172 -12.21 -2.67 -8.96
C CYS A 172 -11.16 -2.15 -9.97
N ASP A 173 -11.59 -1.77 -11.17
CA ASP A 173 -10.71 -1.21 -12.21
C ASP A 173 -10.03 0.10 -11.75
N THR A 174 -10.78 0.94 -11.04
CA THR A 174 -10.23 2.18 -10.48
C THR A 174 -9.17 1.88 -9.42
N LEU A 175 -9.42 0.90 -8.54
CA LEU A 175 -8.45 0.50 -7.52
C LEU A 175 -7.19 -0.10 -8.17
N ARG A 176 -7.33 -0.93 -9.21
CA ARG A 176 -6.19 -1.47 -9.99
C ARG A 176 -5.32 -0.35 -10.54
N ARG A 177 -5.92 0.62 -11.24
CA ARG A 177 -5.21 1.78 -11.81
C ARG A 177 -4.49 2.60 -10.75
N LEU A 178 -5.12 2.82 -9.59
CA LEU A 178 -4.50 3.54 -8.48
C LEU A 178 -3.29 2.77 -7.93
N ILE A 179 -3.41 1.46 -7.73
CA ILE A 179 -2.30 0.63 -7.28
C ILE A 179 -1.16 0.69 -8.31
N ALA A 180 -1.46 0.49 -9.60
CA ALA A 180 -0.45 0.55 -10.66
C ALA A 180 0.27 1.91 -10.70
N LEU A 181 -0.46 3.01 -10.50
CA LEU A 181 0.12 4.34 -10.49
C LEU A 181 1.03 4.57 -9.27
N PHE A 182 0.51 4.31 -8.06
CA PHE A 182 1.27 4.58 -6.83
C PHE A 182 2.44 3.63 -6.62
N PHE A 183 2.36 2.43 -7.19
CA PHE A 183 3.39 1.39 -7.09
C PHE A 183 4.09 1.10 -8.41
N THR A 184 4.13 2.08 -9.31
CA THR A 184 4.77 1.95 -10.61
C THR A 184 6.22 1.44 -10.53
N HIS A 185 6.96 1.80 -9.49
CA HIS A 185 8.32 1.30 -9.28
C HIS A 185 8.33 -0.16 -8.84
N THR A 186 7.46 -0.56 -7.90
CA THR A 186 7.45 -1.91 -7.36
C THR A 186 6.90 -2.95 -8.32
N ILE A 187 5.89 -2.61 -9.13
CA ILE A 187 5.33 -3.52 -10.16
C ILE A 187 6.29 -3.78 -11.34
N ARG A 188 7.41 -3.05 -11.42
CA ARG A 188 8.48 -3.28 -12.39
C ARG A 188 9.60 -4.16 -11.85
N ASP A 189 9.60 -4.43 -10.55
CA ASP A 189 10.57 -5.31 -9.93
C ASP A 189 10.10 -6.77 -10.10
N GLU A 190 10.84 -7.56 -10.87
CA GLU A 190 10.51 -8.95 -11.17
C GLU A 190 10.43 -9.84 -9.91
N SER A 191 10.96 -9.37 -8.80
CA SER A 191 10.89 -10.08 -7.51
C SER A 191 9.66 -9.72 -6.68
N PHE A 192 8.72 -8.92 -7.20
CA PHE A 192 7.55 -8.48 -6.46
C PHE A 192 6.29 -8.45 -7.32
N GLU A 193 5.29 -9.25 -6.98
CA GLU A 193 4.01 -9.29 -7.67
C GLU A 193 2.88 -8.81 -6.75
N ILE A 194 2.05 -7.92 -7.26
CA ILE A 194 0.79 -7.51 -6.63
C ILE A 194 -0.36 -8.09 -7.44
N ARG A 195 -1.25 -8.83 -6.78
CA ARG A 195 -2.49 -9.36 -7.39
C ARG A 195 -3.70 -8.70 -6.75
N PHE A 196 -4.68 -8.38 -7.56
CA PHE A 196 -5.94 -7.82 -7.11
C PHE A 196 -7.09 -8.66 -7.66
N ASN A 197 -7.86 -9.31 -6.78
CA ASN A 197 -8.90 -10.29 -7.13
C ASN A 197 -8.38 -11.32 -8.15
N ASP A 198 -7.28 -11.98 -7.80
CA ASP A 198 -6.57 -13.03 -8.55
C ASP A 198 -5.83 -12.55 -9.82
N ASP A 199 -6.06 -11.33 -10.30
CA ASP A 199 -5.39 -10.78 -11.47
C ASP A 199 -4.14 -9.96 -11.09
N PRO A 200 -3.00 -10.14 -11.77
CA PRO A 200 -1.81 -9.34 -11.51
C PRO A 200 -2.05 -7.87 -11.86
N ILE A 201 -1.47 -6.98 -11.05
CA ILE A 201 -1.39 -5.54 -11.36
C ILE A 201 -0.12 -5.31 -12.18
N THR A 202 -0.28 -4.70 -13.33
CA THR A 202 0.83 -4.48 -14.26
C THR A 202 0.82 -3.04 -14.80
N VAL A 203 1.79 -2.71 -15.61
CA VAL A 203 1.88 -1.39 -16.26
C VAL A 203 0.73 -1.17 -17.23
N GLU A 204 0.14 -2.23 -17.79
CA GLU A 204 -1.03 -2.19 -18.67
C GLU A 204 -2.28 -1.60 -17.98
N ASP A 205 -2.37 -1.66 -16.65
CA ASP A 205 -3.42 -0.97 -15.90
C ASP A 205 -3.35 0.56 -16.05
N LEU A 206 -2.27 1.10 -16.61
CA LEU A 206 -2.06 2.52 -16.92
C LEU A 206 -2.34 2.89 -18.39
N THR A 207 -2.90 1.98 -19.20
CA THR A 207 -3.14 2.21 -20.64
C THR A 207 -3.97 3.47 -20.89
N ASP A 208 -5.03 3.70 -20.13
CA ASP A 208 -5.85 4.91 -20.25
C ASP A 208 -5.03 6.22 -20.09
N LEU A 209 -4.04 6.23 -19.19
CA LEU A 209 -3.15 7.36 -18.99
C LEU A 209 -2.17 7.49 -20.16
N ALA A 210 -1.65 6.36 -20.63
CA ALA A 210 -0.70 6.29 -21.73
C ALA A 210 -1.30 6.78 -23.06
N GLU A 211 -2.57 6.45 -23.34
CA GLU A 211 -3.31 6.90 -24.54
C GLU A 211 -3.45 8.43 -24.59
N HIS A 212 -3.46 9.08 -23.44
CA HIS A 212 -3.55 10.52 -23.33
C HIS A 212 -2.19 11.22 -23.26
N THR A 213 -1.10 10.47 -23.26
CA THR A 213 0.25 11.03 -23.22
C THR A 213 0.61 11.69 -24.55
N GLN A 214 0.99 12.97 -24.48
CA GLN A 214 1.33 13.78 -25.65
C GLN A 214 2.84 13.86 -25.90
N PHE A 215 3.61 14.21 -24.86
CA PHE A 215 5.05 14.37 -24.95
C PHE A 215 5.76 13.52 -23.93
N ILE A 216 6.92 12.96 -24.31
CA ILE A 216 7.77 12.15 -23.42
C ILE A 216 9.21 12.61 -23.55
N TRP A 217 9.86 12.88 -22.40
CA TRP A 217 11.29 13.08 -22.23
C TRP A 217 11.86 11.90 -21.48
N VAL A 218 12.87 11.25 -22.02
CA VAL A 218 13.46 10.03 -21.44
C VAL A 218 14.92 10.29 -21.10
N GLN A 219 15.35 9.86 -19.92
CA GLN A 219 16.76 9.81 -19.53
C GLN A 219 17.11 8.41 -19.03
N ASP A 220 18.01 7.74 -19.75
CA ASP A 220 18.64 6.46 -19.40
C ASP A 220 17.68 5.27 -19.06
N THR A 221 16.41 5.37 -19.49
CA THR A 221 15.40 4.29 -19.36
C THR A 221 14.60 4.10 -20.66
N PRO A 222 15.27 3.86 -21.81
CA PRO A 222 14.57 3.76 -23.10
C PRO A 222 13.60 2.57 -23.18
N ASP A 223 13.85 1.52 -22.40
CA ASP A 223 13.09 0.26 -22.40
C ASP A 223 12.03 0.20 -21.28
N ASP A 224 11.67 1.33 -20.67
CA ASP A 224 10.63 1.35 -19.68
C ASP A 224 9.28 0.87 -20.25
N PRO A 225 8.59 -0.11 -19.63
CA PRO A 225 7.36 -0.70 -20.17
C PRO A 225 6.25 0.31 -20.43
N TYR A 226 6.12 1.36 -19.60
CA TYR A 226 5.12 2.42 -19.81
C TYR A 226 5.33 3.15 -21.13
N LEU A 227 6.58 3.30 -21.57
CA LEU A 227 6.89 3.96 -22.84
C LEU A 227 6.39 3.19 -24.06
N ALA A 228 6.27 1.86 -23.94
CA ALA A 228 5.70 1.02 -24.98
C ALA A 228 4.18 1.22 -25.11
N LEU A 229 3.49 1.60 -24.04
CA LEU A 229 2.07 1.92 -24.05
C LEU A 229 1.74 3.27 -24.68
N CYS A 230 2.74 4.10 -24.98
CA CYS A 230 2.57 5.46 -25.53
C CYS A 230 3.03 5.57 -27.00
N PRO A 231 2.48 4.81 -27.96
CA PRO A 231 2.99 4.78 -29.33
C PRO A 231 2.78 6.11 -30.08
N SER A 232 1.76 6.87 -29.71
CA SER A 232 1.40 8.15 -30.32
C SER A 232 2.07 9.37 -29.68
N ALA A 233 2.79 9.17 -28.58
CA ALA A 233 3.43 10.27 -27.88
C ALA A 233 4.66 10.80 -28.65
N THR A 234 4.79 12.11 -28.75
CA THR A 234 5.96 12.74 -29.35
C THR A 234 7.16 12.59 -28.43
N ARG A 235 8.21 11.93 -28.91
CA ARG A 235 9.50 11.84 -28.21
C ARG A 235 10.20 13.17 -28.31
N MET A 236 10.49 13.76 -27.17
CA MET A 236 11.22 15.02 -27.09
C MET A 236 12.73 14.77 -27.04
N SER A 237 13.52 15.77 -27.46
CA SER A 237 14.97 15.69 -27.34
C SER A 237 15.39 15.50 -25.88
N LYS A 238 16.50 14.78 -25.67
CA LYS A 238 17.08 14.54 -24.36
C LYS A 238 17.16 15.82 -23.54
N ILE A 239 16.60 15.80 -22.34
CA ILE A 239 16.93 16.76 -21.30
C ILE A 239 18.01 16.08 -20.45
N GLU A 240 19.16 16.73 -20.30
CA GLU A 240 20.17 16.27 -19.36
C GLU A 240 19.73 16.64 -17.95
N PHE A 241 19.21 15.68 -17.21
CA PHE A 241 18.99 15.79 -15.76
C PHE A 241 20.36 15.68 -15.03
N ALA A 242 20.33 15.89 -13.72
CA ALA A 242 21.52 15.71 -12.90
C ALA A 242 22.09 14.27 -13.05
N PRO A 243 23.40 14.07 -12.99
CA PRO A 243 24.01 12.75 -13.05
C PRO A 243 23.41 11.80 -12.01
N GLY A 244 23.09 10.56 -12.41
CA GLY A 244 22.50 9.54 -11.54
C GLY A 244 20.99 9.61 -11.43
N VAL A 245 20.33 10.51 -12.16
CA VAL A 245 18.86 10.53 -12.29
C VAL A 245 18.48 9.73 -13.54
N HIS A 246 17.62 8.73 -13.37
CA HIS A 246 17.10 7.88 -14.42
C HIS A 246 15.58 7.95 -14.44
N GLY A 247 14.95 7.92 -15.61
CA GLY A 247 13.50 7.94 -15.71
C GLY A 247 12.97 8.67 -16.92
N PHE A 248 11.71 9.06 -16.84
CA PHE A 248 11.08 9.83 -17.89
C PHE A 248 10.07 10.84 -17.31
N ILE A 249 9.77 11.85 -18.10
CA ILE A 249 8.67 12.79 -17.85
C ILE A 249 7.67 12.60 -18.98
N ALA A 250 6.40 12.38 -18.64
CA ALA A 250 5.30 12.30 -19.58
C ALA A 250 4.31 13.45 -19.31
N SER A 251 3.82 14.08 -20.37
CA SER A 251 2.77 15.08 -20.28
C SER A 251 1.54 14.65 -21.07
N VAL A 252 0.35 14.97 -20.57
CA VAL A 252 -0.94 14.65 -21.20
C VAL A 252 -1.49 15.84 -21.99
N HIS A 253 -2.36 15.55 -22.98
CA HIS A 253 -2.94 16.58 -23.88
C HIS A 253 -3.72 17.67 -23.15
N LYS A 254 -4.43 17.32 -22.06
CA LYS A 254 -5.28 18.27 -21.32
C LYS A 254 -5.13 18.03 -19.81
N PRO A 255 -5.27 19.08 -19.00
CA PRO A 255 -5.23 18.90 -17.53
C PRO A 255 -6.25 17.90 -16.99
N SER A 256 -7.44 17.80 -17.62
CA SER A 256 -8.46 16.80 -17.25
C SER A 256 -8.01 15.34 -17.47
N HIS A 257 -7.06 15.09 -18.36
CA HIS A 257 -6.51 13.77 -18.61
C HIS A 257 -5.52 13.30 -17.51
N ARG A 258 -5.10 14.20 -16.62
CA ARG A 258 -4.35 13.84 -15.41
C ARG A 258 -5.25 13.25 -14.34
N GLN A 259 -6.57 13.32 -14.51
CA GLN A 259 -7.51 12.75 -13.58
C GLN A 259 -7.61 11.25 -13.85
N ILE A 260 -7.26 10.44 -12.86
CA ILE A 260 -7.52 9.01 -12.93
C ILE A 260 -9.03 8.82 -12.89
N ARG A 261 -9.55 8.23 -13.95
CA ARG A 261 -10.99 8.07 -14.18
C ARG A 261 -11.64 7.38 -12.97
N GLY A 262 -12.55 8.07 -12.30
CA GLY A 262 -13.31 7.55 -11.17
C GLY A 262 -12.77 7.92 -9.78
N THR A 263 -11.61 8.53 -9.62
CA THR A 263 -11.05 8.87 -8.31
C THR A 263 -11.26 10.31 -7.88
N GLY A 264 -11.45 11.22 -8.84
CA GLY A 264 -11.41 12.68 -8.57
C GLY A 264 -10.00 13.20 -8.26
N GLU A 265 -8.99 12.35 -8.23
CA GLU A 265 -7.60 12.76 -7.99
C GLU A 265 -6.96 13.30 -9.25
N HIS A 266 -6.25 14.41 -9.10
CA HIS A 266 -5.47 15.03 -10.17
C HIS A 266 -3.99 14.77 -9.94
N LEU A 267 -3.34 14.14 -10.92
CA LEU A 267 -1.90 14.06 -10.97
C LEU A 267 -1.32 15.45 -11.23
N THR A 268 -0.53 15.96 -10.31
CA THR A 268 0.18 17.23 -10.50
C THR A 268 1.57 17.01 -11.07
N VAL A 269 2.43 16.34 -10.35
CA VAL A 269 3.74 15.79 -10.78
C VAL A 269 4.05 14.66 -9.81
N ASP A 270 4.26 13.47 -10.33
CA ASP A 270 4.80 12.37 -9.52
C ASP A 270 6.28 12.22 -9.84
N LEU A 271 7.11 12.56 -8.87
CA LEU A 271 8.54 12.29 -8.91
C LEU A 271 8.80 10.94 -8.22
N TYR A 272 9.19 9.95 -9.01
CA TYR A 272 9.71 8.69 -8.52
C TYR A 272 11.25 8.80 -8.45
N VAL A 273 11.79 8.79 -7.24
CA VAL A 273 13.23 8.87 -6.98
C VAL A 273 13.71 7.56 -6.38
#